data_451d96701a61a9c727af0a8f600cfdd9
#
_entry.id   451d96701a61a9c727af0a8f600cfdd9
#
_cell.length_a   1.000
_cell.length_b   1.000
_cell.length_c   1.000
_cell.angle_alpha   90.00
_cell.angle_beta   90.00
_cell.angle_gamma   90.00
#
_symmetry.space_group_name_H-M   'P 1'
#
loop_
_entity.id
_entity.type
_entity.pdbx_description
1 polymer ?
#
loop_
_entity_poly.entity_id
_entity_poly.type
_entity_poly.pdbx_seq_one_letter_code
_entity_poly.pdbx_strand_id
1 'polypeptide(L)'
;GLPATAGFPRKDYFFDGSIGIYQAPVGGTNPPVWIYPTQRRGGRMVYAFDVSDPSANPTLKWRHGCTSASGGCDTGFEQIGQTWSTPNVAFISGYSTASTNPVVVMGGGYDPCEDTNSIITSQCSSTKGNVVYFINADTGALITSFATDRAVAADVNMIDLNNDGLVDYAYVADVGGRIYRVDFVSSPTSLTAVPPSSSINNTTDATKWVMHKVAQTNLSGQGRKFLFGPGLFPYQTSAYVAIVSGDREHPLITDYPYGTLPYPNKAYVYKDDLTSIPSTAAYNLDSSGTLNVTDVNDSTCSSTNLLTNSSLKGWFMYLNQYGQGEQGVTAAVIVGGMVTFSTNRPLSSGLSCSTRLGEARGYFVNLFNGSGSIGTANNASCGGSRSSTFAGGGLPPSPVIGIVPIDGVPTAVLIGAVQRDGSSSSPIKPDKINPPINQTRTRTYKYIKGAD
;
A
#
# COMPACT_ATOMS: atom_id res chain seq x y z
N GLY A 1 -5.36 -21.94 -5.92
CA GLY A 1 -4.45 -22.94 -6.46
C GLY A 1 -5.17 -23.84 -7.44
N LEU A 2 -4.58 -24.09 -8.64
CA LEU A 2 -5.11 -25.05 -9.57
C LEU A 2 -5.37 -26.37 -8.84
N PRO A 3 -6.53 -27.02 -9.02
CA PRO A 3 -6.77 -28.33 -8.47
C PRO A 3 -5.68 -29.29 -8.95
N ALA A 4 -5.15 -30.10 -8.05
CA ALA A 4 -4.17 -31.10 -8.42
C ALA A 4 -4.78 -32.06 -9.43
N THR A 5 -4.56 -31.81 -10.71
CA THR A 5 -4.79 -32.82 -11.74
C THR A 5 -3.78 -33.95 -11.48
N ALA A 6 -4.28 -35.16 -11.34
CA ALA A 6 -3.47 -36.33 -11.03
C ALA A 6 -2.24 -36.39 -11.96
N GLY A 7 -1.04 -36.31 -11.38
CA GLY A 7 0.22 -36.52 -12.08
C GLY A 7 1.23 -35.39 -12.10
N PHE A 8 0.87 -34.15 -11.70
CA PHE A 8 1.85 -33.07 -11.60
C PHE A 8 2.17 -32.78 -10.12
N PRO A 9 3.46 -32.79 -9.72
CA PRO A 9 3.83 -32.40 -8.37
C PRO A 9 3.41 -30.96 -8.13
N ARG A 10 2.87 -30.69 -6.91
CA ARG A 10 2.60 -29.30 -6.50
C ARG A 10 3.91 -28.54 -6.54
N LYS A 11 3.87 -27.33 -7.10
CA LYS A 11 5.03 -26.44 -7.07
C LYS A 11 5.29 -26.02 -5.63
N ASP A 12 6.46 -26.36 -5.11
CA ASP A 12 6.90 -25.89 -3.81
C ASP A 12 7.41 -24.46 -3.93
N TYR A 13 6.96 -23.60 -3.03
CA TYR A 13 7.47 -22.25 -2.84
C TYR A 13 8.24 -22.23 -1.53
N PHE A 14 9.45 -21.68 -1.54
CA PHE A 14 10.27 -21.58 -0.33
C PHE A 14 10.21 -20.15 0.21
N PHE A 15 11.02 -19.25 -0.36
CA PHE A 15 11.02 -17.83 -0.07
C PHE A 15 10.74 -17.08 -1.37
N ASP A 16 9.51 -16.59 -1.54
CA ASP A 16 9.11 -15.78 -2.68
C ASP A 16 8.53 -14.42 -2.24
N GLY A 17 8.69 -14.08 -0.96
CA GLY A 17 8.26 -12.83 -0.37
C GLY A 17 9.27 -11.70 -0.56
N SER A 18 8.80 -10.50 -0.25
CA SER A 18 9.63 -9.31 -0.21
C SER A 18 10.60 -9.37 0.96
N ILE A 19 11.71 -8.64 0.86
CA ILE A 19 12.74 -8.57 1.88
C ILE A 19 12.71 -7.17 2.49
N GLY A 20 12.46 -7.08 3.80
CA GLY A 20 12.69 -5.88 4.58
C GLY A 20 14.16 -5.68 4.83
N ILE A 21 14.61 -4.45 4.95
CA ILE A 21 16.02 -4.11 5.18
C ILE A 21 16.12 -3.07 6.29
N TYR A 22 17.05 -3.31 7.19
CA TYR A 22 17.55 -2.31 8.12
C TYR A 22 19.02 -2.05 7.83
N GLN A 23 19.39 -0.80 7.75
CA GLN A 23 20.78 -0.35 7.70
C GLN A 23 20.95 0.76 8.75
N ALA A 24 21.84 0.56 9.70
CA ALA A 24 22.14 1.59 10.69
C ALA A 24 22.71 2.84 9.99
N PRO A 25 22.44 4.05 10.54
CA PRO A 25 23.10 5.25 10.07
C PRO A 25 24.63 5.09 10.06
N VAL A 26 25.26 5.61 9.02
CA VAL A 26 26.71 5.47 8.82
C VAL A 26 27.46 6.10 9.99
N GLY A 27 28.11 5.27 10.81
CA GLY A 27 28.91 5.66 11.96
C GLY A 27 29.66 4.46 12.51
N GLY A 28 30.92 4.28 12.14
CA GLY A 28 31.74 3.12 12.55
C GLY A 28 32.21 2.23 11.40
N THR A 29 33.06 1.23 11.73
CA THR A 29 33.70 0.32 10.76
C THR A 29 32.76 -0.85 10.44
N ASN A 30 31.70 -0.92 10.00
CA ASN A 30 30.67 -1.90 9.66
C ASN A 30 29.37 -1.64 10.41
N PRO A 31 28.58 -0.66 9.96
CA PRO A 31 27.26 -0.42 10.53
C PRO A 31 26.38 -1.67 10.35
N PRO A 32 25.56 -2.04 11.33
CA PRO A 32 24.64 -3.15 11.23
C PRO A 32 23.77 -3.08 10.00
N VAL A 33 23.72 -4.17 9.23
CA VAL A 33 22.80 -4.38 8.11
C VAL A 33 22.05 -5.68 8.36
N TRP A 34 20.74 -5.60 8.50
CA TRP A 34 19.89 -6.76 8.72
C TRP A 34 18.84 -6.86 7.62
N ILE A 35 18.51 -8.09 7.26
CA ILE A 35 17.47 -8.38 6.26
C ILE A 35 16.37 -9.24 6.89
N TYR A 36 15.14 -9.01 6.43
CA TYR A 36 13.94 -9.68 6.95
C TYR A 36 13.18 -10.34 5.79
N PRO A 37 13.62 -11.53 5.33
CA PRO A 37 12.91 -12.26 4.29
C PRO A 37 11.65 -12.91 4.83
N THR A 38 10.61 -12.95 3.97
CA THR A 38 9.34 -13.61 4.21
C THR A 38 9.12 -14.78 3.26
N GLN A 39 8.34 -15.75 3.68
CA GLN A 39 8.07 -16.94 2.86
C GLN A 39 6.93 -16.74 1.85
N ARG A 40 6.03 -15.78 2.08
CA ARG A 40 4.86 -15.52 1.25
C ARG A 40 4.05 -16.81 1.00
N ARG A 41 3.98 -17.31 -0.26
CA ARG A 41 3.31 -18.57 -0.58
C ARG A 41 4.02 -19.79 0.01
N GLY A 42 5.29 -19.70 0.30
CA GLY A 42 6.09 -20.78 0.87
C GLY A 42 5.80 -21.06 2.34
N GLY A 43 5.16 -20.15 3.05
CA GLY A 43 4.85 -20.40 4.45
C GLY A 43 4.41 -19.18 5.27
N ARG A 44 4.47 -19.39 6.57
CA ARG A 44 3.94 -18.47 7.59
C ARG A 44 5.04 -18.04 8.56
N MET A 45 6.23 -17.78 8.04
CA MET A 45 7.40 -17.41 8.83
C MET A 45 8.01 -16.11 8.32
N VAL A 46 8.57 -15.35 9.23
CA VAL A 46 9.48 -14.22 8.97
C VAL A 46 10.82 -14.53 9.66
N TYR A 47 11.89 -14.17 9.01
CA TYR A 47 13.25 -14.39 9.51
C TYR A 47 13.99 -13.07 9.58
N ALA A 48 14.99 -13.00 10.44
CA ALA A 48 15.97 -11.91 10.45
C ALA A 48 17.37 -12.49 10.34
N PHE A 49 18.17 -11.94 9.44
CA PHE A 49 19.57 -12.28 9.27
C PHE A 49 20.44 -11.04 9.41
N ASP A 50 21.58 -11.21 10.05
CA ASP A 50 22.67 -10.24 10.03
C ASP A 50 23.52 -10.49 8.78
N VAL A 51 23.67 -9.44 7.98
CA VAL A 51 24.46 -9.40 6.74
C VAL A 51 25.45 -8.23 6.74
N SER A 52 25.83 -7.77 7.93
CA SER A 52 26.70 -6.60 8.10
C SER A 52 28.09 -6.81 7.50
N ASP A 53 28.57 -8.04 7.49
CA ASP A 53 29.83 -8.40 6.81
C ASP A 53 29.54 -9.12 5.48
N PRO A 54 29.73 -8.45 4.33
CA PRO A 54 29.47 -9.05 3.03
C PRO A 54 30.45 -10.18 2.64
N SER A 55 31.55 -10.32 3.37
CA SER A 55 32.54 -11.41 3.17
C SER A 55 32.22 -12.67 3.98
N ALA A 56 31.31 -12.58 4.95
CA ALA A 56 30.88 -13.69 5.78
C ALA A 56 29.52 -14.25 5.35
N ASN A 57 29.21 -15.46 5.80
CA ASN A 57 27.86 -16.00 5.60
C ASN A 57 26.84 -15.25 6.48
N PRO A 58 25.61 -15.03 5.98
CA PRO A 58 24.54 -14.47 6.79
C PRO A 58 24.31 -15.27 8.08
N THR A 59 24.16 -14.58 9.22
CA THR A 59 23.86 -15.22 10.50
C THR A 59 22.39 -15.01 10.88
N LEU A 60 21.71 -16.09 11.26
CA LEU A 60 20.33 -16.00 11.73
C LEU A 60 20.29 -15.26 13.07
N LYS A 61 19.52 -14.16 13.13
CA LYS A 61 19.26 -13.42 14.38
C LYS A 61 18.06 -14.01 15.12
N TRP A 62 16.93 -14.09 14.43
CA TRP A 62 15.69 -14.65 14.96
C TRP A 62 14.75 -15.09 13.83
N ARG A 63 13.73 -15.83 14.20
CA ARG A 63 12.61 -16.19 13.32
C ARG A 63 11.33 -16.27 14.12
N HIS A 64 10.19 -15.92 13.51
CA HIS A 64 8.87 -16.05 14.13
C HIS A 64 7.82 -16.48 13.12
N GLY A 65 6.82 -17.19 13.60
CA GLY A 65 5.67 -17.59 12.82
C GLY A 65 5.11 -18.95 13.20
N CYS A 66 4.53 -19.63 12.21
CA CYS A 66 3.95 -20.97 12.37
C CYS A 66 4.60 -21.94 11.39
N THR A 67 4.99 -23.12 11.88
CA THR A 67 5.60 -24.17 11.03
C THR A 67 4.58 -24.88 10.14
N SER A 68 3.27 -24.76 10.45
CA SER A 68 2.18 -25.31 9.63
C SER A 68 0.97 -24.38 9.63
N ALA A 69 0.01 -24.68 8.75
CA ALA A 69 -1.25 -23.92 8.67
C ALA A 69 -2.09 -24.02 9.96
N SER A 70 -1.98 -25.13 10.67
CA SER A 70 -2.82 -25.45 11.82
C SER A 70 -2.10 -25.42 13.16
N GLY A 71 -0.77 -25.19 13.20
CA GLY A 71 -0.04 -25.21 14.47
C GLY A 71 1.44 -24.99 14.36
N GLY A 72 2.14 -25.21 15.47
CA GLY A 72 3.59 -24.98 15.59
C GLY A 72 3.92 -23.50 15.53
N CYS A 73 3.08 -22.65 16.13
CA CYS A 73 3.27 -21.20 16.14
C CYS A 73 4.09 -20.79 17.36
N ASP A 74 4.93 -19.78 17.19
CA ASP A 74 5.57 -19.11 18.30
C ASP A 74 4.52 -18.29 19.08
N THR A 75 4.74 -18.13 20.38
CA THR A 75 3.86 -17.36 21.26
C THR A 75 3.71 -15.92 20.78
N GLY A 76 2.46 -15.47 20.63
CA GLY A 76 2.10 -14.15 20.11
C GLY A 76 2.03 -14.06 18.58
N PHE A 77 2.39 -15.14 17.86
CA PHE A 77 2.33 -15.22 16.39
C PHE A 77 1.29 -16.20 15.88
N GLU A 78 0.35 -16.60 16.72
CA GLU A 78 -0.68 -17.60 16.39
C GLU A 78 -1.57 -17.18 15.23
N GLN A 79 -1.73 -15.87 15.01
CA GLN A 79 -2.55 -15.32 13.93
C GLN A 79 -1.80 -15.09 12.61
N ILE A 80 -0.50 -15.38 12.54
CA ILE A 80 0.26 -15.17 11.30
C ILE A 80 -0.25 -16.07 10.19
N GLY A 81 -0.51 -15.47 9.03
CA GLY A 81 -0.87 -16.12 7.79
C GLY A 81 0.33 -16.32 6.87
N GLN A 82 0.10 -16.58 5.61
CA GLN A 82 1.15 -16.52 4.59
C GLN A 82 1.73 -15.11 4.55
N THR A 83 3.04 -14.97 4.70
CA THR A 83 3.71 -13.69 4.97
C THR A 83 3.89 -12.85 3.71
N TRP A 84 2.79 -12.23 3.23
CA TRP A 84 2.76 -11.41 2.01
C TRP A 84 3.22 -9.97 2.24
N SER A 85 2.91 -9.40 3.39
CA SER A 85 3.32 -8.04 3.76
C SER A 85 4.84 -7.94 3.86
N THR A 86 5.42 -6.91 3.26
CA THR A 86 6.85 -6.62 3.40
C THR A 86 7.14 -6.17 4.82
N PRO A 87 8.14 -6.75 5.52
CA PRO A 87 8.58 -6.24 6.81
C PRO A 87 9.24 -4.87 6.66
N ASN A 88 8.52 -3.80 6.98
CA ASN A 88 9.06 -2.44 6.94
C ASN A 88 9.75 -2.11 8.26
N VAL A 89 10.95 -1.53 8.20
CA VAL A 89 11.71 -1.16 9.39
C VAL A 89 11.68 0.34 9.60
N ALA A 90 11.32 0.77 10.80
CA ALA A 90 11.25 2.17 11.16
C ALA A 90 11.64 2.39 12.63
N PHE A 91 11.98 3.62 12.95
CA PHE A 91 11.99 4.10 14.33
C PHE A 91 10.62 4.69 14.66
N ILE A 92 10.02 4.28 15.78
CA ILE A 92 8.63 4.60 16.10
C ILE A 92 8.57 5.40 17.43
N SER A 93 7.82 6.48 17.41
CA SER A 93 7.56 7.32 18.58
C SER A 93 7.05 6.48 19.76
N GLY A 94 7.59 6.73 20.93
CA GLY A 94 7.24 6.05 22.19
C GLY A 94 7.96 4.73 22.46
N TYR A 95 8.68 4.18 21.49
CA TYR A 95 9.50 2.98 21.66
C TYR A 95 10.96 3.19 21.22
N SER A 96 11.16 3.79 20.08
CA SER A 96 12.48 4.03 19.50
C SER A 96 13.04 5.39 19.89
N THR A 97 14.35 5.55 19.71
CA THR A 97 14.98 6.85 19.46
C THR A 97 15.35 6.93 17.98
N ALA A 98 15.77 8.08 17.50
CA ALA A 98 16.14 8.27 16.10
C ALA A 98 17.30 7.37 15.59
N SER A 99 17.92 6.58 16.47
CA SER A 99 19.05 5.70 16.13
C SER A 99 19.07 4.36 16.88
N THR A 100 18.13 4.11 17.80
CA THR A 100 18.09 2.89 18.61
C THR A 100 16.72 2.23 18.59
N ASN A 101 16.68 0.94 18.82
CA ASN A 101 15.47 0.13 18.91
C ASN A 101 14.60 0.22 17.62
N PRO A 102 15.15 -0.08 16.43
CA PRO A 102 14.34 -0.15 15.23
C PRO A 102 13.24 -1.20 15.37
N VAL A 103 12.11 -0.97 14.73
CA VAL A 103 10.92 -1.82 14.78
C VAL A 103 10.62 -2.36 13.39
N VAL A 104 10.43 -3.65 13.29
CA VAL A 104 9.81 -4.29 12.13
C VAL A 104 8.30 -4.16 12.26
N VAL A 105 7.66 -3.57 11.26
CA VAL A 105 6.20 -3.44 11.15
C VAL A 105 5.73 -4.22 9.95
N MET A 106 4.77 -5.14 10.14
CA MET A 106 4.22 -5.94 9.05
C MET A 106 2.79 -6.37 9.32
N GLY A 107 2.03 -6.56 8.24
CA GLY A 107 0.73 -7.23 8.30
C GLY A 107 0.88 -8.71 8.59
N GLY A 108 -0.14 -9.29 9.19
CA GLY A 108 -0.18 -10.71 9.54
C GLY A 108 -0.17 -11.66 8.34
N GLY A 109 -0.38 -11.15 7.14
CA GLY A 109 -0.30 -11.92 5.91
C GLY A 109 -1.66 -12.32 5.36
N TYR A 110 -1.70 -13.39 4.59
CA TYR A 110 -2.87 -13.86 3.85
C TYR A 110 -3.27 -15.29 4.25
N ASP A 111 -4.55 -15.57 4.24
CA ASP A 111 -5.05 -16.93 4.39
C ASP A 111 -5.71 -17.40 3.07
N PRO A 112 -5.35 -18.58 2.55
CA PRO A 112 -6.00 -19.13 1.34
C PRO A 112 -7.52 -19.28 1.42
N CYS A 113 -8.12 -19.24 2.61
CA CYS A 113 -9.58 -19.21 2.72
C CYS A 113 -10.21 -17.92 2.18
N GLU A 114 -9.41 -16.89 1.97
CA GLU A 114 -9.83 -15.64 1.30
C GLU A 114 -9.98 -15.81 -0.23
N ASP A 115 -9.49 -16.91 -0.81
CA ASP A 115 -9.59 -17.24 -2.24
C ASP A 115 -10.96 -17.85 -2.57
N THR A 116 -12.02 -17.21 -2.16
CA THR A 116 -13.36 -17.69 -2.47
C THR A 116 -13.98 -16.88 -3.59
N ASN A 117 -14.71 -17.56 -4.49
CA ASN A 117 -15.47 -16.93 -5.56
C ASN A 117 -16.75 -16.25 -5.05
N SER A 118 -16.86 -15.95 -3.77
CA SER A 118 -18.05 -15.33 -3.22
C SER A 118 -17.74 -13.93 -2.69
N ILE A 119 -18.77 -13.10 -2.69
CA ILE A 119 -18.68 -11.79 -2.10
C ILE A 119 -18.50 -11.95 -0.60
N ILE A 120 -17.47 -11.49 -0.16
CA ILE A 120 -16.82 -11.06 1.08
C ILE A 120 -17.48 -11.33 2.40
N THR A 121 -18.75 -11.42 2.52
CA THR A 121 -19.39 -11.20 3.80
C THR A 121 -19.34 -12.38 4.76
N SER A 122 -18.85 -13.55 4.36
CA SER A 122 -18.99 -14.68 5.26
C SER A 122 -18.05 -15.86 5.07
N GLN A 123 -17.07 -15.76 4.21
CA GLN A 123 -16.49 -16.98 3.66
C GLN A 123 -15.23 -17.46 4.35
N CYS A 124 -14.43 -16.55 4.87
CA CYS A 124 -13.25 -16.93 5.62
C CYS A 124 -13.50 -16.78 7.12
N SER A 125 -13.66 -17.86 7.83
CA SER A 125 -13.77 -17.91 9.30
C SER A 125 -12.40 -17.98 9.98
N SER A 126 -11.32 -18.10 9.23
CA SER A 126 -9.95 -18.10 9.76
C SER A 126 -9.59 -16.73 10.32
N THR A 127 -8.86 -16.72 11.41
CA THR A 127 -8.24 -15.51 11.97
C THR A 127 -6.79 -15.34 11.52
N LYS A 128 -6.31 -16.22 10.65
CA LYS A 128 -4.93 -16.15 10.14
C LYS A 128 -4.76 -14.94 9.24
N GLY A 129 -3.73 -14.16 9.53
CA GLY A 129 -3.45 -12.91 8.84
C GLY A 129 -4.18 -11.68 9.42
N ASN A 130 -5.17 -11.85 10.30
CA ASN A 130 -6.01 -10.76 10.83
C ASN A 130 -5.31 -9.97 11.94
N VAL A 131 -4.12 -9.49 11.67
CA VAL A 131 -3.26 -8.84 12.68
C VAL A 131 -2.22 -7.94 12.02
N VAL A 132 -1.75 -6.95 12.76
CA VAL A 132 -0.54 -6.17 12.46
C VAL A 132 0.45 -6.38 13.57
N TYR A 133 1.69 -6.69 13.24
CA TYR A 133 2.78 -6.94 14.18
C TYR A 133 3.76 -5.79 14.25
N PHE A 134 4.22 -5.51 15.48
CA PHE A 134 5.32 -4.62 15.81
C PHE A 134 6.37 -5.40 16.58
N ILE A 135 7.53 -5.61 15.97
CA ILE A 135 8.56 -6.54 16.46
C ILE A 135 9.86 -5.75 16.62
N ASN A 136 10.58 -5.94 17.71
CA ASN A 136 11.92 -5.38 17.85
C ASN A 136 12.81 -5.95 16.74
N ALA A 137 13.37 -5.11 15.90
CA ALA A 137 14.10 -5.52 14.71
C ALA A 137 15.40 -6.28 15.02
N ASP A 138 16.02 -5.98 16.16
CA ASP A 138 17.26 -6.61 16.61
C ASP A 138 17.01 -7.97 17.28
N THR A 139 16.09 -7.99 18.24
CA THR A 139 15.93 -9.16 19.14
C THR A 139 14.81 -10.11 18.71
N GLY A 140 13.89 -9.68 17.84
CA GLY A 140 12.69 -10.41 17.48
C GLY A 140 11.57 -10.35 18.55
N ALA A 141 11.77 -9.66 19.66
CA ALA A 141 10.76 -9.56 20.70
C ALA A 141 9.49 -8.89 20.16
N LEU A 142 8.34 -9.50 20.35
CA LEU A 142 7.05 -8.91 20.03
C LEU A 142 6.80 -7.73 20.97
N ILE A 143 6.73 -6.52 20.42
CA ILE A 143 6.44 -5.29 21.17
C ILE A 143 4.94 -5.21 21.44
N THR A 144 4.14 -5.32 20.39
CA THR A 144 2.68 -5.37 20.43
C THR A 144 2.13 -5.89 19.11
N SER A 145 0.85 -6.20 19.10
CA SER A 145 0.09 -6.48 17.87
C SER A 145 -1.34 -5.95 17.99
N PHE A 146 -1.94 -5.64 16.86
CA PHE A 146 -3.33 -5.18 16.80
C PHE A 146 -4.14 -6.07 15.89
N ALA A 147 -5.30 -6.53 16.38
CA ALA A 147 -6.22 -7.35 15.58
C ALA A 147 -6.93 -6.50 14.52
N THR A 148 -7.10 -7.08 13.34
CA THR A 148 -7.92 -6.53 12.25
C THR A 148 -9.13 -7.43 11.99
N ASP A 149 -10.12 -6.93 11.26
CA ASP A 149 -11.31 -7.74 10.97
C ASP A 149 -11.04 -8.85 9.94
N ARG A 150 -10.10 -8.59 9.02
CA ARG A 150 -9.69 -9.54 7.97
C ARG A 150 -8.17 -9.53 7.80
N ALA A 151 -7.67 -10.46 6.99
CA ALA A 151 -6.26 -10.64 6.74
C ALA A 151 -5.58 -9.37 6.18
N VAL A 152 -4.38 -9.07 6.63
CA VAL A 152 -3.54 -7.95 6.18
C VAL A 152 -2.41 -8.49 5.33
N ALA A 153 -2.68 -8.66 4.03
CA ALA A 153 -1.67 -9.03 3.04
C ALA A 153 -0.85 -7.82 2.56
N ALA A 154 -1.43 -6.64 2.70
CA ALA A 154 -0.87 -5.38 2.28
C ALA A 154 0.34 -4.95 3.14
N ASP A 155 1.23 -4.16 2.55
CA ASP A 155 2.30 -3.50 3.29
C ASP A 155 1.72 -2.42 4.22
N VAL A 156 2.35 -2.24 5.37
CA VAL A 156 2.01 -1.18 6.32
C VAL A 156 2.82 0.06 5.97
N ASN A 157 2.14 1.16 5.67
CA ASN A 157 2.77 2.43 5.35
C ASN A 157 2.69 3.39 6.53
N MET A 158 3.73 4.22 6.69
CA MET A 158 3.97 5.00 7.90
C MET A 158 4.22 6.47 7.56
N ILE A 159 3.91 7.35 8.52
CA ILE A 159 4.11 8.80 8.43
C ILE A 159 4.94 9.26 9.62
N ASP A 160 6.04 9.94 9.33
CA ASP A 160 6.75 10.85 10.23
C ASP A 160 6.28 12.27 9.86
N LEU A 161 5.46 12.88 10.70
CA LEU A 161 4.75 14.12 10.36
C LEU A 161 5.64 15.35 10.47
N ASN A 162 6.60 15.33 11.41
CA ASN A 162 7.52 16.44 11.68
C ASN A 162 8.91 16.24 11.08
N ASN A 163 9.19 15.07 10.47
CA ASN A 163 10.46 14.65 9.91
C ASN A 163 11.61 14.62 10.95
N ASP A 164 11.32 14.19 12.19
CA ASP A 164 12.32 14.01 13.23
C ASP A 164 13.00 12.62 13.19
N GLY A 165 12.59 11.77 12.28
CA GLY A 165 13.07 10.41 12.10
C GLY A 165 12.30 9.38 12.93
N LEU A 166 11.24 9.78 13.63
CA LEU A 166 10.35 8.90 14.37
C LEU A 166 8.96 8.88 13.71
N VAL A 167 8.44 7.70 13.46
CA VAL A 167 7.11 7.53 12.89
C VAL A 167 6.05 7.89 13.92
N ASP A 168 5.09 8.74 13.52
CA ASP A 168 3.97 9.20 14.34
C ASP A 168 2.68 8.42 14.09
N TYR A 169 2.49 7.95 12.86
CA TYR A 169 1.28 7.24 12.43
C TYR A 169 1.60 6.09 11.47
N ALA A 170 0.81 5.02 11.54
CA ALA A 170 0.83 3.97 10.52
C ALA A 170 -0.57 3.74 9.96
N TYR A 171 -0.65 3.34 8.70
CA TYR A 171 -1.89 2.99 8.02
C TYR A 171 -1.83 1.57 7.48
N VAL A 172 -2.91 0.86 7.69
CA VAL A 172 -3.07 -0.56 7.37
C VAL A 172 -4.35 -0.74 6.58
N ALA A 173 -4.33 -1.64 5.60
CA ALA A 173 -5.53 -2.03 4.87
C ALA A 173 -5.70 -3.55 4.91
N ASP A 174 -6.93 -4.01 5.11
CA ASP A 174 -7.26 -5.44 5.12
C ASP A 174 -7.99 -5.89 3.84
N VAL A 175 -8.00 -7.19 3.60
CA VAL A 175 -8.69 -7.76 2.42
C VAL A 175 -10.21 -7.70 2.51
N GLY A 176 -10.76 -7.20 3.60
CA GLY A 176 -12.18 -6.92 3.78
C GLY A 176 -12.59 -5.48 3.42
N GLY A 177 -11.66 -4.69 2.89
CA GLY A 177 -11.95 -3.31 2.46
C GLY A 177 -11.98 -2.29 3.59
N ARG A 178 -11.19 -2.49 4.62
CA ARG A 178 -11.09 -1.59 5.76
C ARG A 178 -9.73 -0.94 5.80
N ILE A 179 -9.70 0.28 6.34
CA ILE A 179 -8.48 1.06 6.58
C ILE A 179 -8.39 1.35 8.06
N TYR A 180 -7.22 1.09 8.62
CA TYR A 180 -6.91 1.34 10.03
C TYR A 180 -5.78 2.36 10.13
N ARG A 181 -5.80 3.15 11.20
CA ARG A 181 -4.72 4.05 11.60
C ARG A 181 -4.20 3.63 12.97
N VAL A 182 -2.88 3.54 13.11
CA VAL A 182 -2.23 3.39 14.41
C VAL A 182 -1.60 4.71 14.79
N ASP A 183 -1.92 5.20 15.98
CA ASP A 183 -1.43 6.44 16.54
C ASP A 183 -0.31 6.12 17.53
N PHE A 184 0.90 6.65 17.28
CA PHE A 184 2.06 6.51 18.16
C PHE A 184 2.29 7.76 18.99
N VAL A 185 1.52 8.79 18.76
CA VAL A 185 1.53 10.09 19.42
C VAL A 185 0.14 10.47 19.92
N SER A 186 0.09 11.29 20.96
CA SER A 186 -1.18 11.70 21.59
C SER A 186 -2.02 12.65 20.73
N SER A 187 -1.38 13.45 19.89
CA SER A 187 -2.08 14.35 18.96
C SER A 187 -1.13 14.85 17.85
N PRO A 188 -1.64 15.26 16.70
CA PRO A 188 -0.83 15.76 15.57
C PRO A 188 -0.24 17.15 15.82
N THR A 189 -0.76 17.89 16.79
CA THR A 189 -0.28 19.25 17.12
C THR A 189 0.80 19.25 18.19
N SER A 190 0.79 18.24 19.06
CA SER A 190 1.75 18.09 20.14
C SER A 190 2.85 17.07 19.81
N LEU A 191 2.52 16.03 19.03
CA LEU A 191 3.38 14.89 18.71
C LEU A 191 4.06 14.28 19.94
N THR A 192 3.38 14.36 21.11
CA THR A 192 3.88 13.74 22.31
C THR A 192 3.82 12.23 22.17
N ALA A 193 4.98 11.60 22.19
CA ALA A 193 5.12 10.17 22.08
C ALA A 193 4.41 9.44 23.22
N VAL A 194 3.71 8.35 22.88
CA VAL A 194 3.00 7.50 23.84
C VAL A 194 3.54 6.07 23.80
N PRO A 195 3.59 5.33 24.92
CA PRO A 195 4.17 4.01 24.97
C PRO A 195 3.30 2.98 24.21
N PRO A 196 3.91 1.86 23.78
CA PRO A 196 3.18 0.76 23.16
C PRO A 196 2.03 0.26 24.05
N SER A 197 0.93 -0.13 23.43
CA SER A 197 -0.13 -0.85 24.11
C SER A 197 0.31 -2.28 24.38
N SER A 198 -0.04 -2.80 25.56
CA SER A 198 0.12 -4.21 25.88
C SER A 198 -1.08 -5.07 25.44
N SER A 199 -2.13 -4.48 24.95
CA SER A 199 -3.35 -5.14 24.52
C SER A 199 -3.77 -4.71 23.14
N ILE A 200 -4.39 -5.63 22.38
CA ILE A 200 -5.05 -5.33 21.11
C ILE A 200 -6.28 -4.50 21.42
N ASN A 201 -6.31 -3.26 20.99
CA ASN A 201 -7.48 -2.43 21.26
C ASN A 201 -7.71 -1.37 20.19
N ASN A 202 -8.96 -1.22 19.74
CA ASN A 202 -9.50 -0.05 19.08
C ASN A 202 -10.08 0.90 20.14
N THR A 203 -9.28 1.33 21.09
CA THR A 203 -9.73 2.22 22.16
C THR A 203 -9.33 3.66 21.85
N THR A 204 -9.97 4.59 22.53
CA THR A 204 -9.66 6.03 22.47
C THR A 204 -8.62 6.43 23.51
N ASP A 205 -7.83 5.50 24.02
CA ASP A 205 -6.79 5.76 25.02
C ASP A 205 -5.58 6.43 24.37
N ALA A 206 -5.58 7.75 24.33
CA ALA A 206 -4.50 8.55 23.79
C ALA A 206 -3.19 8.51 24.62
N THR A 207 -3.16 7.74 25.71
CA THR A 207 -1.95 7.56 26.53
C THR A 207 -1.08 6.40 26.11
N LYS A 208 -1.52 5.62 25.11
CA LYS A 208 -0.82 4.44 24.56
C LYS A 208 -1.00 4.37 23.07
N TRP A 209 -0.21 3.55 22.40
CA TRP A 209 -0.46 3.20 21.00
C TRP A 209 -1.87 2.64 20.84
N VAL A 210 -2.59 3.19 19.91
CA VAL A 210 -3.99 2.82 19.65
C VAL A 210 -4.18 2.60 18.16
N MET A 211 -4.94 1.56 17.81
CA MET A 211 -5.37 1.35 16.43
C MET A 211 -6.85 1.66 16.28
N HIS A 212 -7.18 2.51 15.32
CA HIS A 212 -8.53 2.91 14.97
C HIS A 212 -8.90 2.38 13.59
N LYS A 213 -10.11 1.83 13.44
CA LYS A 213 -10.69 1.58 12.13
C LYS A 213 -11.25 2.91 11.62
N VAL A 214 -10.50 3.58 10.73
CA VAL A 214 -10.83 4.95 10.30
C VAL A 214 -11.80 4.98 9.12
N ALA A 215 -11.70 4.01 8.20
CA ALA A 215 -12.58 3.94 7.04
C ALA A 215 -12.85 2.50 6.60
N GLN A 216 -13.93 2.33 5.83
CA GLN A 216 -14.30 1.05 5.23
C GLN A 216 -15.11 1.25 3.96
N THR A 217 -15.08 0.26 3.07
CA THR A 217 -16.01 0.21 1.93
C THR A 217 -17.38 -0.21 2.40
N ASN A 218 -18.41 -0.07 1.55
CA ASN A 218 -19.73 -0.58 1.87
C ASN A 218 -19.68 -2.12 1.96
N LEU A 219 -19.87 -2.65 3.17
CA LEU A 219 -19.74 -4.08 3.46
C LEU A 219 -21.04 -4.86 3.20
N SER A 220 -22.17 -4.20 2.95
CA SER A 220 -23.45 -4.86 2.68
C SER A 220 -23.49 -5.42 1.26
N GLY A 221 -22.83 -6.56 1.05
CA GLY A 221 -22.86 -7.34 -0.19
C GLY A 221 -21.93 -6.84 -1.31
N GLN A 222 -21.07 -5.84 -1.06
CA GLN A 222 -20.20 -5.23 -2.08
C GLN A 222 -18.77 -4.98 -1.56
N GLY A 223 -18.29 -5.86 -0.72
CA GLY A 223 -16.95 -5.71 -0.19
C GLY A 223 -15.88 -5.70 -1.30
N ARG A 224 -14.81 -4.98 -1.07
CA ARG A 224 -13.68 -4.87 -1.99
C ARG A 224 -12.41 -5.24 -1.26
N LYS A 225 -11.57 -6.06 -1.89
CA LYS A 225 -10.28 -6.43 -1.31
C LYS A 225 -9.26 -5.31 -1.50
N PHE A 226 -8.50 -5.02 -0.44
CA PHE A 226 -7.30 -4.21 -0.51
C PHE A 226 -6.09 -5.11 -0.33
N LEU A 227 -5.41 -5.41 -1.43
CA LEU A 227 -4.23 -6.30 -1.45
C LEU A 227 -2.91 -5.55 -1.40
N PHE A 228 -2.94 -4.22 -1.53
CA PHE A 228 -1.76 -3.37 -1.56
C PHE A 228 -1.85 -2.30 -0.47
N GLY A 229 -0.69 -1.90 0.04
CA GLY A 229 -0.59 -0.84 1.04
C GLY A 229 -1.09 0.51 0.52
N PRO A 230 -1.73 1.32 1.38
CA PRO A 230 -2.26 2.61 0.99
C PRO A 230 -1.15 3.62 0.71
N GLY A 231 -1.24 4.38 -0.39
CA GLY A 231 -0.41 5.55 -0.59
C GLY A 231 -0.77 6.64 0.42
N LEU A 232 0.23 7.28 1.02
CA LEU A 232 0.04 8.29 2.07
C LEU A 232 0.61 9.63 1.65
N PHE A 233 -0.12 10.69 1.96
CA PHE A 233 0.34 12.05 1.79
C PHE A 233 -0.13 12.92 2.96
N PRO A 234 0.74 13.22 3.93
CA PRO A 234 0.41 14.16 4.99
C PRO A 234 0.39 15.59 4.42
N TYR A 235 -0.68 16.32 4.70
CA TYR A 235 -0.80 17.70 4.29
C TYR A 235 -1.63 18.47 5.33
N GLN A 236 -1.06 19.54 5.89
CA GLN A 236 -1.63 20.27 7.01
C GLN A 236 -1.90 19.32 8.20
N THR A 237 -3.14 19.25 8.66
CA THR A 237 -3.58 18.39 9.77
C THR A 237 -4.27 17.13 9.31
N SER A 238 -4.15 16.76 8.04
CA SER A 238 -4.81 15.59 7.46
C SER A 238 -3.81 14.65 6.82
N ALA A 239 -4.12 13.36 6.85
CA ALA A 239 -3.47 12.36 6.02
C ALA A 239 -4.40 12.01 4.85
N TYR A 240 -3.91 12.16 3.63
CA TYR A 240 -4.61 11.68 2.44
C TYR A 240 -4.15 10.26 2.16
N VAL A 241 -5.10 9.34 2.10
CA VAL A 241 -4.89 7.90 1.98
C VAL A 241 -5.45 7.44 0.65
N ALA A 242 -4.59 7.10 -0.31
CA ALA A 242 -4.99 6.60 -1.61
C ALA A 242 -4.90 5.07 -1.64
N ILE A 243 -5.95 4.40 -2.07
CA ILE A 243 -6.00 2.96 -2.15
C ILE A 243 -6.86 2.48 -3.32
N VAL A 244 -6.50 1.34 -3.88
CA VAL A 244 -7.20 0.77 -5.02
C VAL A 244 -7.61 -0.66 -4.68
N SER A 245 -8.87 -0.99 -4.97
CA SER A 245 -9.37 -2.34 -4.76
C SER A 245 -9.08 -3.23 -5.98
N GLY A 246 -8.88 -4.51 -5.70
CA GLY A 246 -8.70 -5.54 -6.69
C GLY A 246 -8.63 -6.90 -6.06
N ASP A 247 -8.96 -7.92 -6.85
CA ASP A 247 -8.83 -9.32 -6.47
C ASP A 247 -7.94 -10.02 -7.51
N ARG A 248 -6.65 -9.79 -7.41
CA ARG A 248 -5.65 -10.26 -8.36
C ARG A 248 -5.65 -11.78 -8.53
N GLU A 249 -6.19 -12.51 -7.57
CA GLU A 249 -6.26 -13.97 -7.62
C GLU A 249 -7.40 -14.48 -8.51
N HIS A 250 -8.36 -13.60 -8.82
CA HIS A 250 -9.47 -13.86 -9.73
C HIS A 250 -9.35 -12.98 -10.99
N PRO A 251 -8.40 -13.27 -11.90
CA PRO A 251 -8.09 -12.39 -13.02
C PRO A 251 -9.01 -12.56 -14.22
N LEU A 252 -9.91 -13.56 -14.23
CA LEU A 252 -10.76 -13.85 -15.36
C LEU A 252 -12.11 -13.12 -15.27
N ILE A 253 -12.67 -12.74 -16.40
CA ILE A 253 -13.97 -12.05 -16.46
C ILE A 253 -15.12 -12.92 -15.95
N THR A 254 -14.96 -14.24 -15.97
CA THR A 254 -15.94 -15.22 -15.47
C THR A 254 -15.80 -15.52 -13.99
N ASP A 255 -14.71 -15.08 -13.39
CA ASP A 255 -14.45 -15.30 -11.97
C ASP A 255 -15.11 -14.20 -11.13
N TYR A 256 -15.19 -14.48 -9.83
CA TYR A 256 -15.62 -13.50 -8.85
C TYR A 256 -14.72 -12.23 -8.89
N PRO A 257 -15.30 -11.06 -8.78
CA PRO A 257 -16.77 -10.76 -8.65
C PRO A 257 -17.45 -10.51 -10.01
N TYR A 258 -16.81 -10.83 -11.11
CA TYR A 258 -17.13 -10.30 -12.43
C TYR A 258 -18.17 -11.12 -13.20
N GLY A 259 -18.35 -12.38 -12.80
CA GLY A 259 -19.22 -13.30 -13.56
C GLY A 259 -20.72 -13.10 -13.31
N THR A 260 -21.12 -12.87 -12.08
CA THR A 260 -22.55 -12.84 -11.68
C THR A 260 -22.98 -11.54 -11.02
N LEU A 261 -22.04 -10.71 -10.56
CA LEU A 261 -22.34 -9.50 -9.80
C LEU A 261 -21.53 -8.33 -10.34
N PRO A 262 -22.19 -7.31 -10.87
CA PRO A 262 -21.53 -6.17 -11.49
C PRO A 262 -21.01 -5.15 -10.43
N TYR A 263 -20.21 -5.62 -9.49
CA TYR A 263 -19.60 -4.73 -8.50
C TYR A 263 -18.21 -4.32 -8.97
N PRO A 264 -18.09 -3.17 -9.63
CA PRO A 264 -16.80 -2.72 -10.11
C PRO A 264 -15.87 -2.40 -8.94
N ASN A 265 -14.59 -2.70 -9.13
CA ASN A 265 -13.55 -2.19 -8.25
C ASN A 265 -13.53 -0.66 -8.28
N LYS A 266 -12.91 -0.08 -7.30
CA LYS A 266 -12.79 1.37 -7.15
C LYS A 266 -11.38 1.78 -6.74
N ALA A 267 -10.98 2.94 -7.19
CA ALA A 267 -9.91 3.71 -6.56
C ALA A 267 -10.53 4.70 -5.58
N TYR A 268 -9.90 4.87 -4.43
CA TYR A 268 -10.34 5.75 -3.36
C TYR A 268 -9.23 6.69 -2.94
N VAL A 269 -9.59 7.90 -2.57
CA VAL A 269 -8.81 8.75 -1.70
C VAL A 269 -9.66 9.10 -0.49
N TYR A 270 -9.15 8.82 0.69
CA TYR A 270 -9.75 9.17 1.96
C TYR A 270 -8.93 10.28 2.62
N LYS A 271 -9.61 11.32 3.11
CA LYS A 271 -9.02 12.41 3.89
C LYS A 271 -9.27 12.12 5.36
N ASP A 272 -8.25 11.67 6.04
CA ASP A 272 -8.26 11.42 7.48
C ASP A 272 -7.83 12.68 8.23
N ASP A 273 -8.66 13.13 9.15
CA ASP A 273 -8.39 14.28 10.02
C ASP A 273 -7.61 13.80 11.25
N LEU A 274 -6.33 14.14 11.31
CA LEU A 274 -5.46 13.75 12.42
C LEU A 274 -5.76 14.52 13.71
N THR A 275 -6.48 15.64 13.66
CA THR A 275 -6.82 16.44 14.86
C THR A 275 -7.92 15.83 15.71
N SER A 276 -8.66 14.88 15.16
CA SER A 276 -9.74 14.21 15.84
C SER A 276 -9.40 12.75 16.14
N ILE A 277 -9.78 12.31 17.34
CA ILE A 277 -9.82 10.86 17.63
C ILE A 277 -10.93 10.27 16.75
N PRO A 278 -10.64 9.27 15.92
CA PRO A 278 -11.64 8.66 15.07
C PRO A 278 -12.84 8.15 15.87
N SER A 279 -14.03 8.31 15.33
CA SER A 279 -15.22 7.73 15.95
C SER A 279 -15.10 6.19 15.97
N THR A 280 -15.82 5.54 16.87
CA THR A 280 -15.86 4.07 16.92
C THR A 280 -16.43 3.44 15.66
N ALA A 281 -17.24 4.19 14.90
CA ALA A 281 -17.77 3.79 13.60
C ALA A 281 -16.84 4.26 12.47
N ALA A 282 -16.27 3.32 11.72
CA ALA A 282 -15.46 3.63 10.56
C ALA A 282 -16.24 4.40 9.50
N TYR A 283 -15.60 5.38 8.87
CA TYR A 283 -16.21 6.16 7.80
C TYR A 283 -16.52 5.28 6.58
N ASN A 284 -17.74 5.35 6.06
CA ASN A 284 -18.11 4.62 4.86
C ASN A 284 -17.61 5.36 3.61
N LEU A 285 -16.62 4.80 2.92
CA LEU A 285 -16.01 5.34 1.69
C LEU A 285 -16.98 5.42 0.50
N ASP A 286 -18.10 4.71 0.57
CA ASP A 286 -19.16 4.71 -0.44
C ASP A 286 -20.36 5.59 -0.05
N SER A 287 -20.21 6.43 0.98
CA SER A 287 -21.27 7.35 1.46
C SER A 287 -21.33 8.64 0.66
N SER A 288 -22.41 9.39 0.85
CA SER A 288 -22.62 10.69 0.19
C SER A 288 -21.61 11.79 0.55
N GLY A 289 -20.84 11.62 1.64
CA GLY A 289 -19.73 12.50 2.00
C GLY A 289 -18.45 12.24 1.21
N THR A 290 -18.46 11.24 0.32
CA THR A 290 -17.35 10.91 -0.59
C THR A 290 -17.77 11.29 -2.02
N LEU A 291 -16.95 12.09 -2.68
CA LEU A 291 -17.23 12.57 -4.03
C LEU A 291 -17.08 11.42 -5.04
N ASN A 292 -18.15 11.13 -5.80
CA ASN A 292 -18.03 10.25 -6.96
C ASN A 292 -17.45 11.05 -8.13
N VAL A 293 -16.21 10.71 -8.54
CA VAL A 293 -15.54 11.37 -9.66
C VAL A 293 -15.62 10.58 -10.96
N THR A 294 -16.33 9.45 -11.00
CA THR A 294 -16.41 8.57 -12.18
C THR A 294 -17.02 9.27 -13.38
N ASP A 295 -18.11 10.01 -13.14
CA ASP A 295 -18.89 10.65 -14.21
C ASP A 295 -18.27 11.96 -14.69
N VAL A 296 -17.20 12.43 -14.05
CA VAL A 296 -16.46 13.59 -14.52
C VAL A 296 -15.69 13.18 -15.78
N ASN A 297 -15.92 13.87 -16.87
CA ASN A 297 -15.17 13.68 -18.10
C ASN A 297 -13.67 13.73 -17.80
N ASP A 298 -12.92 12.78 -18.29
CA ASP A 298 -11.46 12.66 -18.07
C ASP A 298 -10.71 13.97 -18.25
N SER A 299 -11.13 14.78 -19.22
CA SER A 299 -10.50 16.04 -19.58
C SER A 299 -11.00 17.27 -18.81
N THR A 300 -11.89 17.11 -17.84
CA THR A 300 -12.48 18.24 -17.10
C THR A 300 -11.80 18.44 -15.75
N CYS A 301 -11.36 19.68 -15.48
CA CYS A 301 -10.95 20.08 -14.14
C CYS A 301 -12.17 20.23 -13.24
N SER A 302 -12.32 19.39 -12.23
CA SER A 302 -13.38 19.56 -11.24
C SER A 302 -13.07 20.78 -10.36
N SER A 303 -14.06 21.66 -10.19
CA SER A 303 -13.99 22.78 -9.24
C SER A 303 -14.17 22.32 -7.79
N THR A 304 -14.82 21.19 -7.59
CA THR A 304 -15.00 20.59 -6.26
C THR A 304 -13.78 19.81 -5.87
N ASN A 305 -13.18 20.14 -4.74
CA ASN A 305 -11.98 19.44 -4.27
C ASN A 305 -11.93 19.34 -2.74
N LEU A 306 -11.09 18.43 -2.24
CA LEU A 306 -10.95 18.13 -0.82
C LEU A 306 -10.27 19.23 0.00
N LEU A 307 -9.59 20.19 -0.65
CA LEU A 307 -8.96 21.31 0.06
C LEU A 307 -9.97 22.41 0.40
N THR A 308 -10.89 22.69 -0.53
CA THR A 308 -11.83 23.79 -0.40
C THR A 308 -13.18 23.39 0.20
N ASN A 309 -13.52 22.09 0.16
CA ASN A 309 -14.76 21.58 0.70
C ASN A 309 -14.49 20.71 1.95
N SER A 310 -14.71 21.30 3.13
CA SER A 310 -14.47 20.63 4.41
C SER A 310 -15.48 19.50 4.72
N SER A 311 -16.64 19.48 4.05
CA SER A 311 -17.62 18.41 4.24
C SER A 311 -17.24 17.11 3.53
N LEU A 312 -16.35 17.17 2.54
CA LEU A 312 -15.89 16.00 1.83
C LEU A 312 -14.79 15.28 2.62
N LYS A 313 -14.97 13.99 2.80
CA LYS A 313 -13.99 13.08 3.43
C LYS A 313 -13.18 12.25 2.43
N GLY A 314 -13.36 12.48 1.15
CA GLY A 314 -12.62 11.77 0.11
C GLY A 314 -13.32 11.80 -1.25
N TRP A 315 -12.78 11.04 -2.17
CA TRP A 315 -13.40 10.73 -3.44
C TRP A 315 -13.22 9.27 -3.81
N PHE A 316 -14.07 8.76 -4.69
CA PHE A 316 -13.88 7.46 -5.32
C PHE A 316 -14.14 7.52 -6.82
N MET A 317 -13.54 6.57 -7.55
CA MET A 317 -13.73 6.37 -8.97
C MET A 317 -13.98 4.89 -9.25
N TYR A 318 -15.01 4.58 -10.02
CA TYR A 318 -15.26 3.21 -10.49
C TYR A 318 -14.23 2.80 -11.56
N LEU A 319 -13.73 1.58 -11.46
CA LEU A 319 -12.84 0.98 -12.45
C LEU A 319 -13.67 0.12 -13.43
N ASN A 320 -14.55 0.74 -14.18
CA ASN A 320 -15.42 0.06 -15.15
C ASN A 320 -15.65 0.84 -16.44
N GLN A 321 -14.99 1.98 -16.60
CA GLN A 321 -15.19 2.86 -17.77
C GLN A 321 -14.77 2.19 -19.09
N TYR A 322 -13.81 1.28 -19.03
CA TYR A 322 -13.28 0.55 -20.20
C TYR A 322 -13.81 -0.88 -20.31
N GLY A 323 -14.70 -1.28 -19.42
CA GLY A 323 -15.36 -2.59 -19.39
C GLY A 323 -15.31 -3.24 -18.01
N GLN A 324 -15.94 -4.39 -17.88
CA GLN A 324 -16.03 -5.13 -16.62
C GLN A 324 -14.70 -5.79 -16.25
N GLY A 325 -14.50 -5.97 -14.95
CA GLY A 325 -13.39 -6.76 -14.40
C GLY A 325 -12.09 -5.99 -14.25
N GLU A 326 -12.06 -4.68 -14.48
CA GLU A 326 -10.87 -3.89 -14.18
C GLU A 326 -10.60 -3.84 -12.69
N GLN A 327 -9.34 -4.05 -12.31
CA GLN A 327 -8.90 -4.15 -10.91
C GLN A 327 -7.54 -3.54 -10.70
N GLY A 328 -7.32 -2.96 -9.51
CA GLY A 328 -6.02 -2.49 -9.06
C GLY A 328 -5.04 -3.65 -8.88
N VAL A 329 -3.84 -3.53 -9.44
CA VAL A 329 -2.81 -4.58 -9.37
C VAL A 329 -1.48 -4.07 -8.81
N THR A 330 -1.45 -2.82 -8.39
CA THR A 330 -0.30 -2.17 -7.75
C THR A 330 -0.74 -1.33 -6.56
N ALA A 331 0.19 -1.02 -5.66
CA ALA A 331 -0.03 0.03 -4.68
C ALA A 331 -0.27 1.39 -5.36
N ALA A 332 -1.05 2.24 -4.72
CA ALA A 332 -1.14 3.63 -5.09
C ALA A 332 0.08 4.41 -4.57
N VAL A 333 0.63 5.29 -5.38
CA VAL A 333 1.74 6.18 -5.01
C VAL A 333 1.29 7.62 -5.13
N ILE A 334 1.62 8.45 -4.15
CA ILE A 334 1.26 9.87 -4.16
C ILE A 334 2.54 10.71 -4.24
N VAL A 335 2.59 11.61 -5.22
CA VAL A 335 3.71 12.55 -5.39
C VAL A 335 3.19 13.93 -5.75
N GLY A 336 3.57 14.93 -4.95
CA GLY A 336 3.22 16.32 -5.20
C GLY A 336 1.70 16.56 -5.36
N GLY A 337 0.86 15.77 -4.70
CA GLY A 337 -0.60 15.87 -4.83
C GLY A 337 -1.18 15.17 -6.07
N MET A 338 -0.41 14.30 -6.71
CA MET A 338 -0.88 13.42 -7.77
C MET A 338 -0.87 11.97 -7.28
N VAL A 339 -1.93 11.23 -7.55
CA VAL A 339 -2.07 9.80 -7.29
C VAL A 339 -1.81 9.03 -8.56
N THR A 340 -0.99 8.00 -8.49
CA THR A 340 -0.75 7.07 -9.59
C THR A 340 -0.88 5.63 -9.12
N PHE A 341 -1.48 4.79 -9.94
CA PHE A 341 -1.61 3.35 -9.74
C PHE A 341 -1.82 2.67 -11.09
N SER A 342 -1.67 1.37 -11.13
CA SER A 342 -1.90 0.58 -12.33
C SER A 342 -3.00 -0.45 -12.12
N THR A 343 -3.71 -0.75 -13.22
CA THR A 343 -4.80 -1.71 -13.25
C THR A 343 -4.58 -2.77 -14.33
N ASN A 344 -5.28 -3.87 -14.18
CA ASN A 344 -5.46 -4.88 -15.24
C ASN A 344 -6.95 -5.14 -15.41
N ARG A 345 -7.37 -5.28 -16.66
CA ARG A 345 -8.73 -5.69 -17.04
C ARG A 345 -8.67 -6.97 -17.85
N PRO A 346 -9.36 -8.04 -17.43
CA PRO A 346 -9.43 -9.25 -18.23
C PRO A 346 -10.16 -8.97 -19.55
N LEU A 347 -9.67 -9.56 -20.62
CA LEU A 347 -10.32 -9.52 -21.92
C LEU A 347 -10.94 -10.91 -22.18
N SER A 348 -12.17 -10.93 -22.73
CA SER A 348 -12.77 -12.18 -23.15
C SER A 348 -11.86 -12.89 -24.15
N SER A 349 -11.60 -14.18 -23.95
CA SER A 349 -10.87 -15.00 -24.92
C SER A 349 -11.71 -15.05 -26.20
N GLY A 350 -11.25 -14.40 -27.24
CA GLY A 350 -11.75 -14.71 -28.60
C GLY A 350 -11.44 -16.18 -28.92
N LEU A 351 -12.13 -16.77 -29.89
CA LEU A 351 -11.98 -18.15 -30.33
C LEU A 351 -10.58 -18.53 -30.88
N SER A 352 -9.57 -17.72 -30.69
CA SER A 352 -8.19 -17.98 -31.09
C SER A 352 -7.34 -18.42 -29.91
N CYS A 353 -6.45 -19.38 -30.10
CA CYS A 353 -5.48 -19.87 -29.12
C CYS A 353 -4.45 -18.79 -28.65
N SER A 354 -4.67 -17.52 -28.95
CA SER A 354 -3.82 -16.43 -28.45
C SER A 354 -4.17 -16.13 -26.99
N THR A 355 -3.25 -16.37 -26.08
CA THR A 355 -3.33 -15.94 -24.71
C THR A 355 -3.36 -14.41 -24.66
N ARG A 356 -4.48 -13.82 -24.29
CA ARG A 356 -4.58 -12.40 -24.03
C ARG A 356 -4.27 -12.17 -22.56
N LEU A 357 -3.21 -11.42 -22.30
CA LEU A 357 -2.78 -11.10 -20.94
C LEU A 357 -3.70 -10.09 -20.22
N GLY A 358 -4.80 -9.68 -20.84
CA GLY A 358 -5.64 -8.59 -20.37
C GLY A 358 -5.14 -7.21 -20.81
N GLU A 359 -5.94 -6.19 -20.55
CA GLU A 359 -5.58 -4.80 -20.80
C GLU A 359 -5.00 -4.19 -19.53
N ALA A 360 -3.79 -3.67 -19.62
CA ALA A 360 -3.15 -2.96 -18.52
C ALA A 360 -3.26 -1.44 -18.72
N ARG A 361 -3.53 -0.69 -17.63
CA ARG A 361 -3.62 0.77 -17.63
C ARG A 361 -2.84 1.38 -16.47
N GLY A 362 -2.26 2.55 -16.73
CA GLY A 362 -1.73 3.44 -15.70
C GLY A 362 -2.67 4.63 -15.49
N TYR A 363 -3.00 4.92 -14.25
CA TYR A 363 -3.81 6.04 -13.83
C TYR A 363 -2.97 7.15 -13.22
N PHE A 364 -3.33 8.41 -13.57
CA PHE A 364 -2.65 9.62 -13.10
C PHE A 364 -3.72 10.67 -12.82
N VAL A 365 -4.02 10.86 -11.56
CA VAL A 365 -5.13 11.70 -11.15
C VAL A 365 -4.72 12.66 -10.04
N ASN A 366 -5.34 13.83 -10.03
CA ASN A 366 -5.16 14.81 -8.98
C ASN A 366 -5.71 14.26 -7.65
N LEU A 367 -4.90 14.32 -6.59
CA LEU A 367 -5.23 13.83 -5.24
C LEU A 367 -6.50 14.47 -4.68
N PHE A 368 -6.72 15.75 -4.98
CA PHE A 368 -7.75 16.53 -4.31
C PHE A 368 -9.12 16.51 -4.99
N ASN A 369 -9.17 16.16 -6.29
CA ASN A 369 -10.43 16.20 -7.04
C ASN A 369 -10.60 15.05 -8.06
N GLY A 370 -9.64 14.12 -8.15
CA GLY A 370 -9.69 12.98 -9.05
C GLY A 370 -9.64 13.32 -10.56
N SER A 371 -9.30 14.55 -10.93
CA SER A 371 -9.17 14.95 -12.33
C SER A 371 -7.92 14.36 -12.98
N GLY A 372 -7.99 14.04 -14.28
CA GLY A 372 -6.87 13.48 -15.03
C GLY A 372 -5.76 14.51 -15.25
N SER A 373 -4.51 14.02 -15.33
CA SER A 373 -3.32 14.85 -15.52
C SER A 373 -2.45 14.47 -16.73
N ILE A 374 -2.84 13.43 -17.48
CA ILE A 374 -2.08 12.99 -18.66
C ILE A 374 -2.36 13.91 -19.86
N GLY A 375 -1.30 14.40 -20.50
CA GLY A 375 -1.43 15.22 -21.71
C GLY A 375 -1.94 16.63 -21.46
N THR A 376 -1.83 17.14 -20.21
CA THR A 376 -2.20 18.53 -19.92
C THR A 376 -1.24 19.51 -20.58
N ALA A 377 -1.81 20.56 -21.18
CA ALA A 377 -1.00 21.65 -21.72
C ALA A 377 -0.50 22.58 -20.60
N ASN A 378 0.65 23.20 -20.81
CA ASN A 378 1.14 24.33 -20.02
C ASN A 378 1.21 24.12 -18.50
N ASN A 379 1.70 22.97 -18.07
CA ASN A 379 1.88 22.65 -16.64
C ASN A 379 0.58 22.64 -15.81
N ALA A 380 -0.58 22.47 -16.44
CA ALA A 380 -1.82 22.31 -15.71
C ALA A 380 -1.84 20.96 -14.96
N SER A 381 -2.34 20.98 -13.73
CA SER A 381 -2.46 19.76 -12.88
C SER A 381 -3.76 18.99 -13.10
N CYS A 382 -4.58 19.39 -14.03
CA CYS A 382 -5.85 18.78 -14.40
C CYS A 382 -6.25 19.14 -15.83
N GLY A 383 -7.30 18.51 -16.34
CA GLY A 383 -7.81 18.74 -17.70
C GLY A 383 -7.19 17.81 -18.74
N GLY A 384 -6.46 16.80 -18.31
CA GLY A 384 -5.92 15.71 -19.14
C GLY A 384 -6.68 14.40 -18.94
N SER A 385 -6.21 13.34 -19.59
CA SER A 385 -6.76 12.00 -19.38
C SER A 385 -6.39 11.44 -18.02
N ARG A 386 -7.25 10.62 -17.43
CA ARG A 386 -6.98 9.93 -16.17
C ARG A 386 -6.09 8.72 -16.33
N SER A 387 -6.16 8.07 -17.46
CA SER A 387 -5.42 6.83 -17.69
C SER A 387 -4.88 6.72 -19.11
N SER A 388 -3.85 5.89 -19.25
CA SER A 388 -3.33 5.43 -20.53
C SER A 388 -3.14 3.92 -20.52
N THR A 389 -3.28 3.28 -21.69
CA THR A 389 -3.07 1.83 -21.86
C THR A 389 -1.59 1.52 -22.01
N PHE A 390 -1.17 0.38 -21.46
CA PHE A 390 0.18 -0.16 -21.64
C PHE A 390 0.21 -1.20 -22.77
N ALA A 391 1.21 -1.11 -23.64
CA ALA A 391 1.30 -1.93 -24.86
C ALA A 391 1.36 -3.44 -24.62
N GLY A 392 2.05 -3.86 -23.56
CA GLY A 392 2.27 -5.28 -23.28
C GLY A 392 1.04 -5.99 -22.69
N GLY A 393 0.05 -5.26 -22.20
CA GLY A 393 -1.03 -5.85 -21.40
C GLY A 393 -0.48 -6.54 -20.15
N GLY A 394 -1.29 -7.42 -19.56
CA GLY A 394 -0.86 -8.23 -18.41
C GLY A 394 -0.85 -7.45 -17.08
N LEU A 395 0.08 -7.80 -16.21
CA LEU A 395 0.24 -7.18 -14.89
C LEU A 395 1.37 -6.14 -14.95
N PRO A 396 1.05 -4.84 -14.98
CA PRO A 396 2.08 -3.81 -14.98
C PRO A 396 2.86 -3.79 -13.66
N PRO A 397 4.12 -3.38 -13.69
CA PRO A 397 4.87 -3.15 -12.47
C PRO A 397 4.30 -1.96 -11.68
N SER A 398 4.61 -1.90 -10.40
CA SER A 398 4.28 -0.72 -9.59
C SER A 398 4.97 0.52 -10.15
N PRO A 399 4.27 1.65 -10.24
CA PRO A 399 4.86 2.89 -10.73
C PRO A 399 5.98 3.36 -9.80
N VAL A 400 7.08 3.83 -10.39
CA VAL A 400 8.20 4.42 -9.67
C VAL A 400 8.37 5.86 -10.12
N ILE A 401 8.54 6.76 -9.18
CA ILE A 401 8.74 8.17 -9.47
C ILE A 401 10.23 8.50 -9.31
N GLY A 402 10.78 9.19 -10.30
CA GLY A 402 12.13 9.68 -10.30
C GLY A 402 12.19 11.17 -10.65
N ILE A 403 13.27 11.83 -10.27
CA ILE A 403 13.59 13.16 -10.76
C ILE A 403 14.76 13.00 -11.72
N VAL A 404 14.52 13.30 -12.99
CA VAL A 404 15.56 13.26 -14.02
C VAL A 404 15.78 14.65 -14.63
N PRO A 405 17.00 15.02 -14.97
CA PRO A 405 17.23 16.26 -15.70
C PRO A 405 16.76 16.08 -17.16
N ILE A 406 15.76 16.87 -17.56
CA ILE A 406 15.34 17.01 -18.95
C ILE A 406 15.74 18.42 -19.38
N ASP A 407 16.60 18.53 -20.41
CA ASP A 407 17.18 19.79 -20.88
C ASP A 407 17.84 20.62 -19.74
N GLY A 408 18.49 19.92 -18.80
CA GLY A 408 19.14 20.54 -17.65
C GLY A 408 18.19 20.93 -16.50
N VAL A 409 16.88 20.75 -16.65
CA VAL A 409 15.87 21.06 -15.61
C VAL A 409 15.48 19.79 -14.87
N PRO A 410 15.62 19.72 -13.52
CA PRO A 410 15.12 18.61 -12.73
C PRO A 410 13.61 18.45 -12.93
N THR A 411 13.20 17.35 -13.56
CA THR A 411 11.82 17.08 -13.92
C THR A 411 11.34 15.83 -13.22
N ALA A 412 10.20 15.92 -12.56
CA ALA A 412 9.56 14.74 -12.01
C ALA A 412 9.02 13.88 -13.15
N VAL A 413 9.42 12.63 -13.17
CA VAL A 413 8.97 11.64 -14.15
C VAL A 413 8.47 10.41 -13.45
N LEU A 414 7.46 9.82 -14.04
CA LEU A 414 6.99 8.51 -13.65
C LEU A 414 7.61 7.47 -14.58
N ILE A 415 8.20 6.45 -13.98
CA ILE A 415 8.73 5.29 -14.67
C ILE A 415 7.74 4.16 -14.40
N GLY A 416 6.98 3.80 -15.41
CA GLY A 416 5.97 2.74 -15.36
C GLY A 416 6.12 1.81 -16.55
N ALA A 417 5.17 0.89 -16.71
CA ALA A 417 5.13 0.02 -17.86
C ALA A 417 4.86 0.82 -19.14
N VAL A 418 5.29 0.23 -20.24
CA VAL A 418 5.37 0.81 -21.57
C VAL A 418 4.06 1.38 -22.07
N GLN A 419 4.08 2.63 -22.46
CA GLN A 419 3.04 3.27 -23.24
C GLN A 419 3.11 2.81 -24.71
N ARG A 420 1.98 2.60 -25.34
CA ARG A 420 1.89 2.25 -26.74
C ARG A 420 1.74 3.52 -27.60
N ASP A 421 2.83 4.00 -28.12
CA ASP A 421 2.81 4.54 -29.49
C ASP A 421 3.60 3.53 -30.34
N GLY A 422 3.13 3.18 -31.49
CA GLY A 422 3.72 2.14 -32.34
C GLY A 422 5.13 2.45 -32.87
N SER A 423 5.86 3.37 -32.27
CA SER A 423 7.11 3.92 -32.78
C SER A 423 8.32 3.75 -31.85
N SER A 424 8.15 3.27 -30.61
CA SER A 424 9.24 3.21 -29.64
C SER A 424 9.72 1.76 -29.40
N SER A 425 11.01 1.54 -29.63
CA SER A 425 11.72 0.30 -29.32
C SER A 425 12.09 0.16 -27.84
N SER A 426 11.81 1.17 -27.01
CA SER A 426 12.12 1.13 -25.57
C SER A 426 10.95 0.59 -24.74
N PRO A 427 11.16 -0.41 -23.89
CA PRO A 427 10.11 -0.97 -23.05
C PRO A 427 9.72 -0.04 -21.88
N ILE A 428 10.42 1.03 -21.61
CA ILE A 428 10.13 1.95 -20.51
C ILE A 428 10.22 3.38 -21.05
N LYS A 429 9.09 4.10 -21.01
CA LYS A 429 9.03 5.52 -21.35
C LYS A 429 8.69 6.31 -20.08
N PRO A 430 9.55 7.26 -19.66
CA PRO A 430 9.19 8.17 -18.59
C PRO A 430 8.16 9.19 -19.11
N ASP A 431 7.06 9.33 -18.39
CA ASP A 431 6.08 10.37 -18.66
C ASP A 431 6.34 11.58 -17.74
N LYS A 432 6.39 12.78 -18.35
CA LYS A 432 6.44 14.02 -17.59
C LYS A 432 5.13 14.22 -16.86
N ILE A 433 5.22 14.45 -15.55
CA ILE A 433 4.07 14.70 -14.69
C ILE A 433 4.10 16.13 -14.17
N ASN A 434 2.93 16.73 -14.05
CA ASN A 434 2.73 18.07 -13.50
C ASN A 434 1.97 17.96 -12.17
N PRO A 435 2.69 17.79 -11.04
CA PRO A 435 2.03 17.64 -9.76
C PRO A 435 1.31 18.94 -9.36
N PRO A 436 0.12 18.86 -8.74
CA PRO A 436 -0.63 20.03 -8.28
C PRO A 436 0.07 20.83 -7.18
N ILE A 437 0.99 20.22 -6.47
CA ILE A 437 1.83 20.85 -5.45
C ILE A 437 3.27 20.86 -5.95
N ASN A 438 3.75 22.03 -6.33
CA ASN A 438 5.16 22.25 -6.60
C ASN A 438 5.92 22.46 -5.29
N GLN A 439 6.57 21.42 -4.79
CA GLN A 439 7.56 21.60 -3.75
C GLN A 439 8.82 22.20 -4.37
N THR A 440 9.05 23.47 -4.17
CA THR A 440 10.35 24.09 -4.40
C THR A 440 11.30 23.50 -3.36
N ARG A 441 12.08 22.49 -3.74
CA ARG A 441 13.23 22.07 -2.94
C ARG A 441 14.26 23.17 -3.01
N THR A 442 14.36 23.98 -1.98
CA THR A 442 15.52 24.82 -1.74
C THR A 442 16.66 23.89 -1.33
N ARG A 443 17.61 23.66 -2.23
CA ARG A 443 18.88 23.03 -1.88
C ARG A 443 19.62 24.01 -0.97
N THR A 444 19.63 23.77 0.32
CA THR A 444 20.61 24.39 1.23
C THR A 444 21.91 23.62 1.05
N TYR A 445 22.84 24.17 0.28
CA TYR A 445 24.22 23.69 0.28
C TYR A 445 24.87 24.13 1.60
N LYS A 446 25.14 23.19 2.49
CA LYS A 446 26.08 23.43 3.57
C LYS A 446 27.48 23.27 2.96
N TYR A 447 28.11 24.37 2.61
CA TYR A 447 29.52 24.37 2.21
C TYR A 447 30.36 24.09 3.47
N ILE A 448 30.92 22.90 3.56
CA ILE A 448 31.95 22.60 4.57
C ILE A 448 33.27 22.98 3.92
N LYS A 449 33.82 24.12 4.34
CA LYS A 449 35.15 24.50 3.99
C LYS A 449 36.11 23.44 4.55
N GLY A 450 36.82 22.71 3.69
CA GLY A 450 37.85 21.78 4.12
C GLY A 450 38.87 22.54 4.96
N ALA A 451 39.23 21.98 6.09
CA ALA A 451 40.39 22.44 6.83
C ALA A 451 41.64 22.09 5.98
N ASP A 452 42.42 23.12 5.67
CA ASP A 452 43.77 23.00 5.11
C ASP A 452 44.71 22.30 6.13
#